data_f735d81bfc66502c8ccce1d788e18790
#
_entry.id   f735d81bfc66502c8ccce1d788e18790
#
_cell.length_a   1.000
_cell.length_b   1.000
_cell.length_c   1.000
_cell.angle_alpha   90.00
_cell.angle_beta   90.00
_cell.angle_gamma   90.00
#
_symmetry.space_group_name_H-M   'P 1'
#
loop_
_entity.id
_entity.type
_entity.pdbx_description
1 polymer ?
#
loop_
_entity_poly.entity_id
_entity_poly.type
_entity_poly.pdbx_seq_one_letter_code
_entity_poly.pdbx_strand_id
1 'polypeptide(L)'
;AAVSKAVKVIDAKIKFALTGTPIENRLSELWSIFDYVLPGYLGNYEYFKNHYESAILKEDKETKEELKMLISPFIKRRKKSEVLKELPLKIEEYRYAHFKDDQQKLYDAEAVKIKKMINSDDASKEKIKILAELTKIREICCDPKLLFDNYFGESAKKEVCLDLIDSAIAGGHKILLFSQFTSMLELLEIELKQRDIKYYKITGATKKEDRLELVKTFNSDDTPLFLISLKAGGTGLNLVGADVVIHYDPWWNLAAENQAIDRAHRIGQKRNVNVYRLIVQNT
;
A
#
# COMPACT_ATOMS: atom_id res chain seq x y z
N ALA A 1 5.42 20.39 -3.24
CA ALA A 1 6.64 19.64 -3.54
C ALA A 1 7.31 20.18 -4.82
N ALA A 2 8.61 19.88 -5.06
CA ALA A 2 9.37 20.39 -6.20
C ALA A 2 8.72 20.04 -7.56
N VAL A 3 8.24 18.81 -7.71
CA VAL A 3 7.57 18.34 -8.93
C VAL A 3 6.31 19.16 -9.26
N SER A 4 5.46 19.45 -8.27
CA SER A 4 4.25 20.26 -8.46
C SER A 4 4.59 21.68 -8.93
N LYS A 5 5.67 22.28 -8.40
CA LYS A 5 6.13 23.59 -8.86
C LYS A 5 6.67 23.56 -10.29
N ALA A 6 7.46 22.53 -10.62
CA ALA A 6 8.04 22.38 -11.96
C ALA A 6 6.97 22.20 -13.06
N VAL A 7 5.94 21.38 -12.77
CA VAL A 7 4.85 21.13 -13.73
C VAL A 7 4.02 22.42 -13.98
N LYS A 8 3.82 23.27 -12.97
CA LYS A 8 3.05 24.51 -13.10
C LYS A 8 3.71 25.56 -13.99
N VAL A 9 5.01 25.46 -14.24
CA VAL A 9 5.75 26.39 -15.14
C VAL A 9 5.47 26.08 -16.64
N ILE A 10 4.92 24.89 -16.93
CA ILE A 10 4.62 24.50 -18.32
C ILE A 10 3.46 25.35 -18.84
N ASP A 11 3.76 26.18 -19.85
CA ASP A 11 2.74 26.93 -20.58
C ASP A 11 2.11 26.06 -21.67
N ALA A 12 0.78 25.86 -21.58
CA ALA A 12 0.03 25.05 -22.52
C ALA A 12 -1.41 25.57 -22.63
N LYS A 13 -1.95 25.60 -23.86
CA LYS A 13 -3.34 26.01 -24.12
C LYS A 13 -4.36 25.11 -23.45
N ILE A 14 -4.07 23.80 -23.35
CA ILE A 14 -4.94 22.79 -22.74
C ILE A 14 -4.10 21.92 -21.83
N LYS A 15 -4.59 21.67 -20.63
CA LYS A 15 -3.91 20.86 -19.62
C LYS A 15 -4.82 19.74 -19.15
N PHE A 16 -4.29 18.54 -19.07
CA PHE A 16 -4.97 17.37 -18.52
C PHE A 16 -4.14 16.74 -17.40
N ALA A 17 -4.81 16.25 -16.37
CA ALA A 17 -4.20 15.45 -15.31
C ALA A 17 -4.79 14.04 -15.34
N LEU A 18 -3.94 13.02 -15.44
CA LEU A 18 -4.32 11.61 -15.39
C LEU A 18 -3.86 11.02 -14.06
N THR A 19 -4.81 10.54 -13.27
CA THR A 19 -4.53 9.93 -11.96
C THR A 19 -5.54 8.83 -11.66
N GLY A 20 -5.08 7.75 -11.01
CA GLY A 20 -5.96 6.72 -10.45
C GLY A 20 -6.60 7.16 -9.13
N THR A 21 -5.95 8.07 -8.41
CA THR A 21 -6.34 8.52 -7.06
C THR A 21 -6.14 10.04 -6.95
N PRO A 22 -7.15 10.85 -7.29
CA PRO A 22 -7.05 12.32 -7.20
C PRO A 22 -6.92 12.82 -5.76
N ILE A 23 -7.36 12.01 -4.79
CA ILE A 23 -7.23 12.25 -3.35
C ILE A 23 -6.77 10.92 -2.72
N GLU A 24 -5.58 10.90 -2.15
CA GLU A 24 -5.06 9.75 -1.39
C GLU A 24 -5.21 9.98 0.12
N ASN A 25 -4.67 11.08 0.62
CA ASN A 25 -4.61 11.37 2.05
C ASN A 25 -5.18 12.73 2.42
N ARG A 26 -5.16 13.71 1.52
CA ARG A 26 -5.56 15.10 1.80
C ARG A 26 -6.32 15.71 0.64
N LEU A 27 -7.31 16.52 0.97
CA LEU A 27 -8.07 17.27 -0.02
C LEU A 27 -7.21 18.29 -0.78
N SER A 28 -6.12 18.75 -0.19
CA SER A 28 -5.12 19.63 -0.82
C SER A 28 -4.42 19.01 -2.05
N GLU A 29 -4.44 17.67 -2.19
CA GLU A 29 -3.95 16.99 -3.40
C GLU A 29 -4.84 17.31 -4.59
N LEU A 30 -6.16 17.27 -4.40
CA LEU A 30 -7.14 17.68 -5.40
C LEU A 30 -6.94 19.15 -5.81
N TRP A 31 -6.78 20.05 -4.82
CA TRP A 31 -6.50 21.45 -5.10
C TRP A 31 -5.25 21.62 -5.98
N SER A 32 -4.18 20.90 -5.67
CA SER A 32 -2.94 20.96 -6.43
C SER A 32 -3.08 20.53 -7.90
N ILE A 33 -3.95 19.56 -8.16
CA ILE A 33 -4.31 19.11 -9.53
C ILE A 33 -5.10 20.21 -10.25
N PHE A 34 -6.11 20.78 -9.60
CA PHE A 34 -6.94 21.83 -10.19
C PHE A 34 -6.15 23.12 -10.43
N ASP A 35 -5.25 23.49 -9.52
CA ASP A 35 -4.39 24.67 -9.68
C ASP A 35 -3.40 24.51 -10.85
N TYR A 36 -3.09 23.28 -11.27
CA TYR A 36 -2.36 23.02 -12.50
C TYR A 36 -3.26 23.06 -13.76
N VAL A 37 -4.41 22.39 -13.72
CA VAL A 37 -5.31 22.21 -14.89
C VAL A 37 -6.09 23.50 -15.15
N LEU A 38 -6.62 24.13 -14.12
CA LEU A 38 -7.47 25.34 -14.13
C LEU A 38 -7.01 26.30 -13.05
N PRO A 39 -5.90 27.06 -13.28
CA PRO A 39 -5.34 27.96 -12.28
C PRO A 39 -6.38 28.95 -11.73
N GLY A 40 -6.47 29.07 -10.42
CA GLY A 40 -7.38 29.98 -9.73
C GLY A 40 -8.84 29.53 -9.61
N TYR A 41 -9.26 28.44 -10.26
CA TYR A 41 -10.67 27.97 -10.27
C TYR A 41 -11.18 27.64 -8.86
N LEU A 42 -10.37 27.00 -8.03
CA LEU A 42 -10.69 26.69 -6.62
C LEU A 42 -10.12 27.71 -5.62
N GLY A 43 -9.81 28.92 -6.08
CA GLY A 43 -9.19 29.96 -5.28
C GLY A 43 -7.71 29.64 -4.92
N ASN A 44 -7.12 30.49 -4.10
CA ASN A 44 -5.77 30.22 -3.60
C ASN A 44 -5.79 29.08 -2.55
N TYR A 45 -4.59 28.53 -2.23
CA TYR A 45 -4.47 27.39 -1.31
C TYR A 45 -5.02 27.69 0.09
N GLU A 46 -4.83 28.89 0.59
CA GLU A 46 -5.28 29.30 1.92
C GLU A 46 -6.81 29.37 2.01
N TYR A 47 -7.45 29.95 0.99
CA TYR A 47 -8.90 29.94 0.84
C TYR A 47 -9.44 28.50 0.79
N PHE A 48 -8.90 27.65 -0.09
CA PHE A 48 -9.33 26.27 -0.25
C PHE A 48 -9.19 25.48 1.05
N LYS A 49 -8.09 25.64 1.76
CA LYS A 49 -7.84 24.97 3.03
C LYS A 49 -8.85 25.39 4.11
N ASN A 50 -9.10 26.70 4.21
CA ASN A 50 -9.98 27.22 5.26
C ASN A 50 -11.46 26.97 4.96
N HIS A 51 -11.87 27.13 3.70
CA HIS A 51 -13.26 27.00 3.28
C HIS A 51 -13.67 25.55 3.06
N TYR A 52 -12.91 24.77 2.26
CA TYR A 52 -13.28 23.40 1.92
C TYR A 52 -12.63 22.35 2.83
N GLU A 53 -11.30 22.31 2.94
CA GLU A 53 -10.62 21.23 3.65
C GLU A 53 -10.98 21.19 5.13
N SER A 54 -11.00 22.35 5.81
CA SER A 54 -11.33 22.44 7.23
C SER A 54 -12.80 22.13 7.55
N ALA A 55 -13.72 22.52 6.67
CA ALA A 55 -15.16 22.26 6.85
C ALA A 55 -15.49 20.79 6.58
N ILE A 56 -14.92 20.21 5.52
CA ILE A 56 -15.12 18.79 5.17
C ILE A 56 -14.52 17.86 6.22
N LEU A 57 -13.39 18.23 6.84
CA LEU A 57 -12.81 17.50 7.98
C LEU A 57 -13.72 17.53 9.24
N LYS A 58 -14.61 18.51 9.34
CA LYS A 58 -15.65 18.60 10.38
C LYS A 58 -16.99 17.97 9.96
N GLU A 59 -16.97 17.19 8.86
CA GLU A 59 -18.13 16.50 8.31
C GLU A 59 -19.25 17.41 7.79
N ASP A 60 -18.92 18.66 7.40
CA ASP A 60 -19.88 19.57 6.78
C ASP A 60 -20.31 19.05 5.40
N LYS A 61 -21.57 18.64 5.32
CA LYS A 61 -22.15 18.03 4.13
C LYS A 61 -22.43 19.06 3.03
N GLU A 62 -22.82 20.27 3.40
CA GLU A 62 -23.15 21.34 2.46
C GLU A 62 -21.91 21.77 1.66
N THR A 63 -20.83 22.09 2.36
CA THR A 63 -19.54 22.43 1.75
C THR A 63 -18.98 21.28 0.89
N LYS A 64 -19.20 20.03 1.30
CA LYS A 64 -18.80 18.85 0.53
C LYS A 64 -19.55 18.73 -0.79
N GLU A 65 -20.87 18.94 -0.79
CA GLU A 65 -21.67 18.89 -2.03
C GLU A 65 -21.39 20.11 -2.92
N GLU A 66 -21.15 21.29 -2.36
CA GLU A 66 -20.70 22.47 -3.10
C GLU A 66 -19.41 22.18 -3.87
N LEU A 67 -18.37 21.69 -3.19
CA LEU A 67 -17.11 21.35 -3.85
C LEU A 67 -17.31 20.29 -4.93
N LYS A 68 -18.11 19.27 -4.67
CA LYS A 68 -18.44 18.22 -5.62
C LYS A 68 -19.13 18.78 -6.87
N MET A 69 -20.08 19.69 -6.73
CA MET A 69 -20.72 20.36 -7.88
C MET A 69 -19.72 21.18 -8.68
N LEU A 70 -18.82 21.91 -8.04
CA LEU A 70 -17.79 22.70 -8.72
C LEU A 70 -16.84 21.83 -9.55
N ILE A 71 -16.36 20.71 -9.01
CA ILE A 71 -15.35 19.89 -9.68
C ILE A 71 -15.92 18.88 -10.68
N SER A 72 -17.20 18.48 -10.54
CA SER A 72 -17.79 17.40 -11.34
C SER A 72 -17.74 17.62 -12.86
N PRO A 73 -17.89 18.85 -13.41
CA PRO A 73 -17.79 19.08 -14.86
C PRO A 73 -16.40 18.82 -15.44
N PHE A 74 -15.37 18.86 -14.60
CA PHE A 74 -13.96 18.76 -15.01
C PHE A 74 -13.33 17.41 -14.68
N ILE A 75 -14.06 16.51 -13.97
CA ILE A 75 -13.57 15.18 -13.60
C ILE A 75 -14.32 14.09 -14.35
N LYS A 76 -13.60 13.29 -15.12
CA LYS A 76 -14.14 12.06 -15.71
C LYS A 76 -13.57 10.84 -15.00
N ARG A 77 -14.37 10.23 -14.12
CA ARG A 77 -14.02 8.99 -13.43
C ARG A 77 -14.61 7.78 -14.18
N ARG A 78 -13.76 6.77 -14.40
CA ARG A 78 -14.18 5.48 -14.94
C ARG A 78 -13.79 4.40 -13.96
N LYS A 79 -14.74 3.63 -13.43
CA LYS A 79 -14.44 2.49 -12.57
C LYS A 79 -14.10 1.27 -13.43
N LYS A 80 -13.12 0.47 -12.98
CA LYS A 80 -12.73 -0.77 -13.68
C LYS A 80 -13.93 -1.68 -13.93
N SER A 81 -14.78 -1.90 -12.92
CA SER A 81 -15.97 -2.74 -13.00
C SER A 81 -16.99 -2.30 -14.06
N GLU A 82 -17.01 -1.03 -14.41
CA GLU A 82 -17.94 -0.48 -15.41
C GLU A 82 -17.40 -0.61 -16.85
N VAL A 83 -16.06 -0.53 -16.99
CA VAL A 83 -15.41 -0.42 -18.30
C VAL A 83 -14.77 -1.72 -18.75
N LEU A 84 -14.23 -2.52 -17.83
CA LEU A 84 -13.48 -3.74 -18.11
C LEU A 84 -14.25 -4.98 -17.66
N LYS A 85 -15.35 -5.28 -18.37
CA LYS A 85 -16.22 -6.45 -18.10
C LYS A 85 -15.52 -7.80 -18.34
N GLU A 86 -14.43 -7.81 -19.10
CA GLU A 86 -13.65 -9.00 -19.45
C GLU A 86 -12.57 -9.35 -18.41
N LEU A 87 -12.36 -8.50 -17.40
CA LEU A 87 -11.38 -8.82 -16.35
C LEU A 87 -11.87 -10.01 -15.52
N PRO A 88 -10.99 -10.97 -15.22
CA PRO A 88 -11.29 -12.06 -14.29
C PRO A 88 -11.70 -11.53 -12.90
N LEU A 89 -12.28 -12.40 -12.09
CA LEU A 89 -12.72 -12.04 -10.74
C LEU A 89 -11.49 -11.68 -9.87
N LYS A 90 -11.70 -10.72 -8.98
CA LYS A 90 -10.81 -10.42 -7.87
C LYS A 90 -11.46 -10.94 -6.59
N ILE A 91 -10.79 -11.88 -5.91
CA ILE A 91 -11.26 -12.50 -4.68
C ILE A 91 -10.35 -12.01 -3.55
N GLU A 92 -10.92 -11.38 -2.53
CA GLU A 92 -10.15 -10.79 -1.42
C GLU A 92 -10.46 -11.52 -0.13
N GLU A 93 -9.43 -12.01 0.57
CA GLU A 93 -9.56 -12.74 1.82
C GLU A 93 -8.58 -12.23 2.87
N TYR A 94 -9.03 -12.27 4.13
CA TYR A 94 -8.16 -12.08 5.29
C TYR A 94 -7.68 -13.44 5.79
N ARG A 95 -6.37 -13.57 5.99
CA ARG A 95 -5.75 -14.73 6.64
C ARG A 95 -5.27 -14.31 8.02
N TYR A 96 -5.78 -14.99 9.02
CA TYR A 96 -5.52 -14.68 10.41
C TYR A 96 -4.40 -15.55 10.95
N ALA A 97 -3.40 -14.91 11.57
CA ALA A 97 -2.37 -15.55 12.37
C ALA A 97 -2.69 -15.37 13.85
N HIS A 98 -2.28 -16.32 14.68
CA HIS A 98 -2.41 -16.26 16.13
C HIS A 98 -1.03 -16.17 16.75
N PHE A 99 -0.80 -15.18 17.60
CA PHE A 99 0.49 -15.04 18.27
C PHE A 99 0.90 -16.33 19.00
N LYS A 100 2.18 -16.60 18.95
CA LYS A 100 2.84 -17.53 19.88
C LYS A 100 3.13 -16.80 21.19
N ASP A 101 3.28 -17.54 22.29
CA ASP A 101 3.36 -16.97 23.65
C ASP A 101 4.39 -15.85 23.81
N ASP A 102 5.60 -16.03 23.25
CA ASP A 102 6.66 -15.03 23.38
C ASP A 102 6.41 -13.79 22.53
N GLN A 103 5.85 -13.98 21.33
CA GLN A 103 5.44 -12.86 20.46
C GLN A 103 4.29 -12.08 21.10
N GLN A 104 3.32 -12.76 21.73
CA GLN A 104 2.22 -12.15 22.46
C GLN A 104 2.72 -11.26 23.60
N LYS A 105 3.65 -11.77 24.42
CA LYS A 105 4.24 -11.00 25.54
C LYS A 105 4.91 -9.70 25.06
N LEU A 106 5.65 -9.76 23.94
CA LEU A 106 6.29 -8.58 23.35
C LEU A 106 5.26 -7.57 22.87
N TYR A 107 4.21 -8.05 22.18
CA TYR A 107 3.11 -7.21 21.72
C TYR A 107 2.40 -6.53 22.89
N ASP A 108 2.03 -7.26 23.93
CA ASP A 108 1.30 -6.74 25.09
C ASP A 108 2.11 -5.68 25.85
N ALA A 109 3.42 -5.91 26.02
CA ALA A 109 4.31 -4.96 26.67
C ALA A 109 4.34 -3.62 25.91
N GLU A 110 4.45 -3.66 24.58
CA GLU A 110 4.47 -2.46 23.74
C GLU A 110 3.09 -1.78 23.67
N ALA A 111 2.00 -2.56 23.60
CA ALA A 111 0.64 -2.05 23.62
C ALA A 111 0.32 -1.28 24.91
N VAL A 112 0.74 -1.79 26.08
CA VAL A 112 0.61 -1.10 27.37
C VAL A 112 1.38 0.23 27.37
N LYS A 113 2.58 0.26 26.82
CA LYS A 113 3.40 1.47 26.70
C LYS A 113 2.72 2.52 25.85
N ILE A 114 2.24 2.14 24.66
CA ILE A 114 1.52 3.03 23.72
C ILE A 114 0.26 3.57 24.38
N LYS A 115 -0.52 2.72 25.05
CA LYS A 115 -1.74 3.13 25.75
C LYS A 115 -1.46 4.20 26.82
N LYS A 116 -0.37 4.06 27.57
CA LYS A 116 0.05 5.07 28.55
C LYS A 116 0.42 6.39 27.87
N MET A 117 1.13 6.36 26.72
CA MET A 117 1.51 7.56 25.99
C MET A 117 0.29 8.29 25.39
N ILE A 118 -0.68 7.56 24.87
CA ILE A 118 -1.90 8.15 24.29
C ILE A 118 -2.76 8.82 25.37
N ASN A 119 -2.80 8.26 26.58
CA ASN A 119 -3.59 8.76 27.70
C ASN A 119 -2.87 9.84 28.53
N SER A 120 -1.65 10.24 28.15
CA SER A 120 -0.91 11.31 28.81
C SER A 120 -1.39 12.68 28.35
N ASP A 121 -1.30 13.69 29.24
CA ASP A 121 -1.67 15.08 28.94
C ASP A 121 -0.82 15.70 27.80
N ASP A 122 0.36 15.13 27.55
CA ASP A 122 1.29 15.55 26.48
C ASP A 122 1.11 14.80 25.16
N ALA A 123 0.11 13.91 25.03
CA ALA A 123 -0.09 13.09 23.83
C ALA A 123 -0.15 13.92 22.53
N SER A 124 -0.75 15.12 22.60
CA SER A 124 -0.82 16.02 21.43
C SER A 124 0.54 16.55 20.97
N LYS A 125 1.50 16.69 21.89
CA LYS A 125 2.89 17.13 21.63
C LYS A 125 3.79 15.97 21.20
N GLU A 126 3.45 14.75 21.61
CA GLU A 126 4.26 13.55 21.37
C GLU A 126 3.79 12.69 20.17
N LYS A 127 2.99 13.25 19.28
CA LYS A 127 2.45 12.52 18.09
C LYS A 127 3.49 11.74 17.30
N ILE A 128 4.68 12.31 17.11
CA ILE A 128 5.77 11.65 16.35
C ILE A 128 6.28 10.42 17.09
N LYS A 129 6.42 10.51 18.42
CA LYS A 129 6.84 9.37 19.25
C LYS A 129 5.78 8.28 19.25
N ILE A 130 4.51 8.64 19.40
CA ILE A 130 3.39 7.69 19.34
C ILE A 130 3.37 6.96 17.98
N LEU A 131 3.57 7.67 16.87
CA LEU A 131 3.67 7.05 15.54
C LEU A 131 4.86 6.10 15.41
N ALA A 132 6.00 6.42 16.03
CA ALA A 132 7.16 5.54 16.06
C ALA A 132 6.86 4.25 16.84
N GLU A 133 6.22 4.35 18.01
CA GLU A 133 5.82 3.18 18.79
C GLU A 133 4.75 2.34 18.07
N LEU A 134 3.78 2.97 17.38
CA LEU A 134 2.83 2.27 16.52
C LEU A 134 3.52 1.54 15.36
N THR A 135 4.64 2.05 14.87
CA THR A 135 5.43 1.35 13.87
C THR A 135 6.09 0.11 14.47
N LYS A 136 6.68 0.23 15.67
CA LYS A 136 7.30 -0.92 16.37
C LYS A 136 6.30 -2.03 16.66
N ILE A 137 5.10 -1.70 17.15
CA ILE A 137 4.09 -2.75 17.41
C ILE A 137 3.68 -3.47 16.12
N ARG A 138 3.64 -2.77 14.98
CA ARG A 138 3.41 -3.39 13.66
C ARG A 138 4.58 -4.28 13.24
N GLU A 139 5.82 -3.90 13.54
CA GLU A 139 7.00 -4.73 13.30
C GLU A 139 6.95 -5.99 14.14
N ILE A 140 6.54 -5.92 15.42
CA ILE A 140 6.30 -7.10 16.27
C ILE A 140 5.24 -8.02 15.65
N CYS A 141 4.16 -7.47 15.12
CA CYS A 141 3.14 -8.25 14.42
C CYS A 141 3.66 -8.92 13.15
N CYS A 142 4.66 -8.33 12.47
CA CYS A 142 5.28 -8.92 11.29
C CYS A 142 6.25 -10.04 11.66
N ASP A 143 7.29 -9.69 12.38
CA ASP A 143 8.27 -10.61 13.00
C ASP A 143 9.04 -9.84 14.07
N PRO A 144 9.11 -10.31 15.34
CA PRO A 144 9.86 -9.64 16.37
C PRO A 144 11.35 -9.46 16.07
N LYS A 145 11.93 -10.26 15.17
CA LYS A 145 13.32 -10.09 14.68
C LYS A 145 13.58 -8.75 14.01
N LEU A 146 12.53 -8.05 13.58
CA LEU A 146 12.68 -6.70 13.02
C LEU A 146 13.14 -5.65 14.05
N LEU A 147 12.92 -5.93 15.34
CA LEU A 147 13.30 -5.07 16.47
C LEU A 147 14.31 -5.70 17.43
N PHE A 148 14.33 -7.03 17.50
CA PHE A 148 15.10 -7.79 18.48
C PHE A 148 15.94 -8.85 17.78
N ASP A 149 17.21 -8.55 17.52
CA ASP A 149 18.14 -9.45 16.83
C ASP A 149 18.26 -10.82 17.53
N ASN A 150 18.11 -10.82 18.86
CA ASN A 150 18.19 -12.01 19.71
C ASN A 150 16.83 -12.73 19.90
N TYR A 151 15.83 -12.44 19.07
CA TYR A 151 14.59 -13.18 19.10
C TYR A 151 14.73 -14.49 18.33
N PHE A 152 14.56 -15.62 19.03
CA PHE A 152 14.65 -16.98 18.47
C PHE A 152 13.29 -17.69 18.40
N GLY A 153 12.22 -17.00 18.82
CA GLY A 153 10.87 -17.54 18.77
C GLY A 153 10.29 -17.56 17.35
N GLU A 154 9.16 -18.21 17.23
CA GLU A 154 8.41 -18.30 15.97
C GLU A 154 7.64 -16.99 15.69
N SER A 155 7.44 -16.70 14.41
CA SER A 155 6.61 -15.59 13.94
C SER A 155 5.34 -16.14 13.30
N ALA A 156 4.20 -15.97 13.99
CA ALA A 156 2.93 -16.53 13.57
C ALA A 156 2.52 -16.10 12.15
N LYS A 157 2.73 -14.83 11.80
CA LYS A 157 2.39 -14.32 10.48
C LYS A 157 3.32 -14.87 9.40
N LYS A 158 4.60 -15.10 9.73
CA LYS A 158 5.56 -15.70 8.80
C LYS A 158 5.19 -17.14 8.46
N GLU A 159 4.76 -17.95 9.44
CA GLU A 159 4.27 -19.30 9.19
C GLU A 159 3.10 -19.29 8.22
N VAL A 160 2.04 -18.52 8.52
CA VAL A 160 0.86 -18.42 7.64
C VAL A 160 1.25 -17.94 6.22
N CYS A 161 2.21 -17.03 6.11
CA CYS A 161 2.71 -16.56 4.83
C CYS A 161 3.40 -17.66 4.02
N LEU A 162 4.29 -18.42 4.67
CA LEU A 162 5.03 -19.50 4.02
C LEU A 162 4.10 -20.65 3.59
N ASP A 163 3.11 -21.00 4.41
CA ASP A 163 2.08 -21.98 4.05
C ASP A 163 1.27 -21.54 2.82
N LEU A 164 0.92 -20.25 2.72
CA LEU A 164 0.23 -19.71 1.55
C LEU A 164 1.13 -19.73 0.31
N ILE A 165 2.42 -19.43 0.45
CA ILE A 165 3.39 -19.49 -0.65
C ILE A 165 3.51 -20.93 -1.15
N ASP A 166 3.73 -21.89 -0.25
CA ASP A 166 3.86 -23.30 -0.61
C ASP A 166 2.60 -23.82 -1.29
N SER A 167 1.42 -23.51 -0.76
CA SER A 167 0.13 -23.92 -1.32
C SER A 167 -0.10 -23.32 -2.71
N ALA A 168 0.23 -22.03 -2.91
CA ALA A 168 0.07 -21.36 -4.18
C ALA A 168 1.03 -21.92 -5.24
N ILE A 169 2.29 -22.17 -4.88
CA ILE A 169 3.28 -22.78 -5.77
C ILE A 169 2.84 -24.19 -6.17
N ALA A 170 2.39 -25.00 -5.22
CA ALA A 170 1.88 -26.35 -5.49
C ALA A 170 0.65 -26.33 -6.43
N GLY A 171 -0.16 -25.25 -6.37
CA GLY A 171 -1.28 -25.01 -7.28
C GLY A 171 -0.88 -24.44 -8.65
N GLY A 172 0.40 -24.23 -8.93
CA GLY A 172 0.89 -23.63 -10.19
C GLY A 172 0.53 -22.15 -10.34
N HIS A 173 0.45 -21.43 -9.24
CA HIS A 173 0.19 -20.00 -9.19
C HIS A 173 1.48 -19.18 -9.06
N LYS A 174 1.45 -17.97 -9.59
CA LYS A 174 2.54 -16.99 -9.42
C LYS A 174 2.11 -15.90 -8.44
N ILE A 175 3.00 -15.52 -7.54
CA ILE A 175 2.70 -14.75 -6.35
C ILE A 175 3.40 -13.39 -6.40
N LEU A 176 2.67 -12.31 -6.10
CA LEU A 176 3.23 -11.01 -5.70
C LEU A 176 3.10 -10.88 -4.18
N LEU A 177 4.21 -10.72 -3.49
CA LEU A 177 4.22 -10.48 -2.05
C LEU A 177 4.67 -9.05 -1.76
N PHE A 178 3.80 -8.30 -1.13
CA PHE A 178 4.05 -6.91 -0.76
C PHE A 178 4.27 -6.76 0.75
N SER A 179 5.31 -6.01 1.10
CA SER A 179 5.52 -5.52 2.46
C SER A 179 5.99 -4.06 2.42
N GLN A 180 5.62 -3.28 3.44
CA GLN A 180 6.16 -1.94 3.63
C GLN A 180 7.57 -1.98 4.25
N PHE A 181 7.89 -3.05 5.01
CA PHE A 181 9.18 -3.24 5.64
C PHE A 181 10.12 -4.03 4.72
N THR A 182 11.18 -3.37 4.24
CA THR A 182 12.19 -4.05 3.39
C THR A 182 12.95 -5.11 4.18
N SER A 183 13.19 -4.88 5.48
CA SER A 183 13.78 -5.86 6.40
C SER A 183 12.91 -7.13 6.55
N MET A 184 11.56 -7.01 6.46
CA MET A 184 10.71 -8.20 6.43
C MET A 184 10.90 -9.03 5.17
N LEU A 185 11.07 -8.35 4.01
CA LEU A 185 11.39 -9.06 2.77
C LEU A 185 12.74 -9.79 2.87
N GLU A 186 13.72 -9.21 3.57
CA GLU A 186 15.03 -9.84 3.80
C GLU A 186 14.91 -11.08 4.70
N LEU A 187 14.07 -11.04 5.75
CA LEU A 187 13.78 -12.21 6.57
C LEU A 187 13.10 -13.32 5.75
N LEU A 188 12.16 -12.96 4.89
CA LEU A 188 11.52 -13.93 3.99
C LEU A 188 12.50 -14.53 2.98
N GLU A 189 13.47 -13.76 2.47
CA GLU A 189 14.51 -14.28 1.56
C GLU A 189 15.33 -15.41 2.20
N ILE A 190 15.59 -15.34 3.50
CA ILE A 190 16.31 -16.40 4.22
C ILE A 190 15.51 -17.70 4.18
N GLU A 191 14.23 -17.63 4.50
CA GLU A 191 13.32 -18.78 4.49
C GLU A 191 13.14 -19.37 3.08
N LEU A 192 12.98 -18.50 2.07
CA LEU A 192 12.81 -18.90 0.68
C LEU A 192 14.05 -19.62 0.13
N LYS A 193 15.24 -19.13 0.49
CA LYS A 193 16.51 -19.78 0.12
C LYS A 193 16.66 -21.17 0.76
N GLN A 194 16.27 -21.32 2.03
CA GLN A 194 16.28 -22.63 2.72
C GLN A 194 15.32 -23.65 2.08
N ARG A 195 14.24 -23.15 1.46
CA ARG A 195 13.22 -23.98 0.76
C ARG A 195 13.51 -24.17 -0.73
N ASP A 196 14.62 -23.63 -1.25
CA ASP A 196 14.99 -23.61 -2.68
C ASP A 196 13.90 -23.00 -3.58
N ILE A 197 13.16 -22.00 -3.05
CA ILE A 197 12.12 -21.26 -3.79
C ILE A 197 12.78 -20.10 -4.55
N LYS A 198 12.64 -20.09 -5.87
CA LYS A 198 13.10 -18.99 -6.72
C LYS A 198 12.20 -17.77 -6.57
N TYR A 199 12.80 -16.59 -6.54
CA TYR A 199 12.06 -15.33 -6.43
C TYR A 199 12.80 -14.18 -7.11
N TYR A 200 12.06 -13.14 -7.45
CA TYR A 200 12.57 -11.82 -7.76
C TYR A 200 12.30 -10.84 -6.61
N LYS A 201 13.06 -9.75 -6.53
CA LYS A 201 12.86 -8.70 -5.53
C LYS A 201 13.00 -7.31 -6.12
N ILE A 202 12.03 -6.42 -5.82
CA ILE A 202 12.09 -4.98 -6.07
C ILE A 202 11.90 -4.22 -4.78
N THR A 203 12.86 -3.32 -4.49
CA THR A 203 12.80 -2.37 -3.37
C THR A 203 13.02 -0.94 -3.86
N GLY A 204 13.02 0.03 -2.94
CA GLY A 204 13.37 1.41 -3.25
C GLY A 204 14.77 1.58 -3.84
N ALA A 205 15.69 0.69 -3.49
CA ALA A 205 17.08 0.70 -3.97
C ALA A 205 17.27 0.14 -5.39
N THR A 206 16.29 -0.61 -5.92
CA THR A 206 16.37 -1.20 -7.28
C THR A 206 16.30 -0.09 -8.33
N LYS A 207 17.25 -0.05 -9.25
CA LYS A 207 17.30 0.93 -10.34
C LYS A 207 16.09 0.79 -11.27
N LYS A 208 15.73 1.87 -11.96
CA LYS A 208 14.53 1.92 -12.80
C LYS A 208 14.62 0.94 -13.98
N GLU A 209 15.77 0.85 -14.57
CA GLU A 209 16.07 -0.04 -15.72
C GLU A 209 15.91 -1.50 -15.31
N ASP A 210 16.53 -1.89 -14.17
CA ASP A 210 16.48 -3.25 -13.62
C ASP A 210 15.04 -3.66 -13.27
N ARG A 211 14.21 -2.71 -12.79
CA ARG A 211 12.79 -2.99 -12.49
C ARG A 211 12.00 -3.43 -13.72
N LEU A 212 12.24 -2.78 -14.87
CA LEU A 212 11.54 -3.11 -16.11
C LEU A 212 11.96 -4.49 -16.62
N GLU A 213 13.24 -4.82 -16.53
CA GLU A 213 13.78 -6.11 -16.91
C GLU A 213 13.23 -7.23 -16.03
N LEU A 214 13.28 -7.07 -14.69
CA LEU A 214 12.72 -8.02 -13.73
C LEU A 214 11.23 -8.29 -13.98
N VAL A 215 10.45 -7.25 -14.24
CA VAL A 215 9.02 -7.37 -14.56
C VAL A 215 8.79 -8.15 -15.85
N LYS A 216 9.57 -7.86 -16.90
CA LYS A 216 9.48 -8.56 -18.19
C LYS A 216 9.82 -10.04 -18.01
N THR A 217 10.92 -10.34 -17.33
CA THR A 217 11.38 -11.71 -17.09
C THR A 217 10.36 -12.48 -16.25
N PHE A 218 9.87 -11.91 -15.15
CA PHE A 218 8.85 -12.54 -14.30
C PHE A 218 7.56 -12.90 -15.06
N ASN A 219 7.11 -12.05 -15.98
CA ASN A 219 5.92 -12.36 -16.78
C ASN A 219 6.14 -13.48 -17.81
N SER A 220 7.38 -13.81 -18.16
CA SER A 220 7.72 -14.76 -19.23
C SER A 220 8.38 -16.06 -18.76
N ASP A 221 8.93 -16.08 -17.55
CA ASP A 221 9.56 -17.28 -16.96
C ASP A 221 8.65 -17.99 -15.96
N ASP A 222 9.16 -19.07 -15.33
CA ASP A 222 8.44 -19.89 -14.36
C ASP A 222 8.77 -19.54 -12.90
N THR A 223 9.43 -18.41 -12.63
CA THR A 223 9.72 -17.96 -11.25
C THR A 223 8.41 -17.69 -10.51
N PRO A 224 8.14 -18.40 -9.39
CA PRO A 224 6.82 -18.39 -8.79
C PRO A 224 6.54 -17.15 -7.92
N LEU A 225 7.56 -16.44 -7.44
CA LEU A 225 7.40 -15.42 -6.41
C LEU A 225 8.11 -14.11 -6.75
N PHE A 226 7.45 -12.99 -6.50
CA PHE A 226 8.03 -11.66 -6.60
C PHE A 226 7.84 -10.90 -5.28
N LEU A 227 8.92 -10.59 -4.59
CA LEU A 227 8.96 -9.78 -3.37
C LEU A 227 9.03 -8.30 -3.74
N ILE A 228 8.10 -7.50 -3.26
CA ILE A 228 7.99 -6.09 -3.67
C ILE A 228 7.79 -5.21 -2.44
N SER A 229 8.65 -4.21 -2.26
CA SER A 229 8.36 -3.20 -1.25
C SER A 229 7.17 -2.34 -1.69
N LEU A 230 6.23 -2.06 -0.80
CA LEU A 230 4.98 -1.38 -1.13
C LEU A 230 5.22 0.00 -1.77
N LYS A 231 6.25 0.73 -1.31
CA LYS A 231 6.67 2.01 -1.91
C LYS A 231 7.17 1.86 -3.35
N ALA A 232 7.89 0.80 -3.66
CA ALA A 232 8.38 0.53 -5.01
C ALA A 232 7.26 0.01 -5.94
N GLY A 233 6.30 -0.73 -5.40
CA GLY A 233 5.11 -1.21 -6.11
C GLY A 233 4.20 -0.11 -6.66
N GLY A 234 4.28 1.12 -6.13
CA GLY A 234 3.56 2.29 -6.64
C GLY A 234 3.97 2.75 -8.05
N THR A 235 5.07 2.27 -8.60
CA THR A 235 5.64 2.72 -9.88
C THR A 235 5.19 1.88 -11.07
N GLY A 236 3.94 2.00 -11.53
CA GLY A 236 3.47 1.57 -12.86
C GLY A 236 3.84 0.16 -13.37
N LEU A 237 4.27 -0.77 -12.50
CA LEU A 237 4.68 -2.12 -12.87
C LEU A 237 3.51 -2.91 -13.48
N ASN A 238 3.77 -3.71 -14.51
CA ASN A 238 2.77 -4.58 -15.16
C ASN A 238 3.09 -6.04 -14.85
N LEU A 239 2.43 -6.63 -13.86
CA LEU A 239 2.72 -7.97 -13.31
C LEU A 239 1.55 -8.94 -13.54
N VAL A 240 1.03 -8.97 -14.76
CA VAL A 240 -0.10 -9.82 -15.17
C VAL A 240 0.22 -11.32 -15.17
N GLY A 241 1.50 -11.69 -15.08
CA GLY A 241 1.90 -13.08 -14.91
C GLY A 241 1.50 -13.69 -13.57
N ALA A 242 1.22 -12.87 -12.56
CA ALA A 242 0.80 -13.33 -11.24
C ALA A 242 -0.72 -13.30 -11.09
N ASP A 243 -1.25 -14.29 -10.37
CA ASP A 243 -2.66 -14.44 -10.05
C ASP A 243 -2.92 -14.58 -8.54
N VAL A 244 -1.87 -14.54 -7.72
CA VAL A 244 -1.95 -14.45 -6.26
C VAL A 244 -1.24 -13.19 -5.78
N VAL A 245 -1.88 -12.44 -4.88
CA VAL A 245 -1.31 -11.23 -4.24
C VAL A 245 -1.38 -11.42 -2.74
N ILE A 246 -0.25 -11.29 -2.06
CA ILE A 246 -0.15 -11.36 -0.60
C ILE A 246 0.29 -9.99 -0.07
N HIS A 247 -0.56 -9.37 0.74
CA HIS A 247 -0.19 -8.24 1.59
C HIS A 247 0.26 -8.77 2.94
N TYR A 248 1.56 -8.79 3.17
CA TYR A 248 2.14 -9.31 4.41
C TYR A 248 1.77 -8.44 5.62
N ASP A 249 1.84 -7.12 5.45
CA ASP A 249 1.51 -6.11 6.45
C ASP A 249 0.54 -5.08 5.83
N PRO A 250 -0.78 -5.27 5.96
CA PRO A 250 -1.76 -4.33 5.44
C PRO A 250 -1.52 -2.90 5.94
N TRP A 251 -1.74 -1.93 5.06
CA TRP A 251 -1.51 -0.53 5.36
C TRP A 251 -2.84 0.22 5.52
N TRP A 252 -2.85 1.22 6.39
CA TRP A 252 -3.98 2.15 6.52
C TRP A 252 -4.26 2.98 5.26
N ASN A 253 -3.32 3.11 4.32
CA ASN A 253 -3.58 3.69 3.01
C ASN A 253 -4.11 2.62 2.05
N LEU A 254 -5.42 2.40 2.05
CA LEU A 254 -6.11 1.45 1.18
C LEU A 254 -5.89 1.73 -0.32
N ALA A 255 -5.66 3.01 -0.70
CA ALA A 255 -5.37 3.37 -2.08
C ALA A 255 -4.04 2.77 -2.56
N ALA A 256 -3.00 2.79 -1.70
CA ALA A 256 -1.71 2.19 -2.02
C ALA A 256 -1.80 0.65 -2.13
N GLU A 257 -2.60 -0.01 -1.27
CA GLU A 257 -2.85 -1.45 -1.39
C GLU A 257 -3.59 -1.80 -2.68
N ASN A 258 -4.67 -1.09 -2.98
CA ASN A 258 -5.41 -1.29 -4.22
C ASN A 258 -4.52 -1.06 -5.45
N GLN A 259 -3.63 -0.06 -5.40
CA GLN A 259 -2.65 0.18 -6.43
C GLN A 259 -1.69 -1.00 -6.62
N ALA A 260 -1.28 -1.66 -5.53
CA ALA A 260 -0.45 -2.87 -5.57
C ALA A 260 -1.20 -4.05 -6.21
N ILE A 261 -2.46 -4.29 -5.81
CA ILE A 261 -3.33 -5.31 -6.41
C ILE A 261 -3.52 -5.06 -7.92
N ASP A 262 -3.67 -3.81 -8.32
CA ASP A 262 -3.84 -3.39 -9.70
C ASP A 262 -2.62 -3.66 -10.59
N ARG A 263 -1.51 -4.13 -10.05
CA ARG A 263 -0.35 -4.63 -10.82
C ARG A 263 -0.63 -6.00 -11.45
N ALA A 264 -1.38 -6.86 -10.75
CA ALA A 264 -1.80 -8.18 -11.23
C ALA A 264 -3.20 -8.13 -11.88
N HIS A 265 -4.16 -7.45 -11.22
CA HIS A 265 -5.54 -7.37 -11.69
C HIS A 265 -5.72 -6.21 -12.68
N ARG A 266 -5.34 -6.41 -13.93
CA ARG A 266 -5.42 -5.40 -15.00
C ARG A 266 -5.58 -6.04 -16.37
N ILE A 267 -5.75 -5.22 -17.42
CA ILE A 267 -5.84 -5.66 -18.83
C ILE A 267 -4.67 -6.59 -19.15
N GLY A 268 -4.97 -7.78 -19.66
CA GLY A 268 -4.01 -8.85 -19.94
C GLY A 268 -4.00 -9.98 -18.92
N GLN A 269 -4.64 -9.81 -17.76
CA GLN A 269 -4.84 -10.90 -16.81
C GLN A 269 -5.87 -11.90 -17.34
N LYS A 270 -5.56 -13.19 -17.28
CA LYS A 270 -6.40 -14.29 -17.78
C LYS A 270 -6.97 -15.19 -16.68
N ARG A 271 -6.44 -15.08 -15.45
CA ARG A 271 -6.83 -15.90 -14.30
C ARG A 271 -7.51 -15.04 -13.23
N ASN A 272 -8.36 -15.61 -12.41
CA ASN A 272 -8.88 -14.93 -11.22
C ASN A 272 -7.71 -14.53 -10.31
N VAL A 273 -7.77 -13.33 -9.75
CA VAL A 273 -6.74 -12.83 -8.85
C VAL A 273 -7.18 -13.00 -7.41
N ASN A 274 -6.47 -13.85 -6.67
CA ASN A 274 -6.70 -14.07 -5.24
C ASN A 274 -5.80 -13.12 -4.44
N VAL A 275 -6.40 -12.35 -3.55
CA VAL A 275 -5.71 -11.36 -2.71
C VAL A 275 -5.84 -11.75 -1.26
N TYR A 276 -4.72 -12.01 -0.61
CA TYR A 276 -4.64 -12.37 0.80
C TYR A 276 -4.05 -11.23 1.62
N ARG A 277 -4.73 -10.82 2.70
CA ARG A 277 -4.21 -9.88 3.69
C ARG A 277 -3.92 -10.61 4.98
N LEU A 278 -2.66 -10.60 5.42
CA LEU A 278 -2.24 -11.27 6.64
C LEU A 278 -2.44 -10.36 7.84
N ILE A 279 -3.27 -10.80 8.78
CA ILE A 279 -3.58 -10.06 10.00
C ILE A 279 -3.31 -10.95 11.20
N VAL A 280 -2.76 -10.39 12.27
CA VAL A 280 -2.73 -11.07 13.56
C VAL A 280 -4.04 -10.79 14.27
N GLN A 281 -4.68 -11.85 14.74
CA GLN A 281 -5.97 -11.74 15.42
C GLN A 281 -5.81 -11.06 16.79
N ASN A 282 -6.79 -10.26 17.20
CA ASN A 282 -6.82 -9.53 18.47
C ASN A 282 -5.71 -8.48 18.63
N THR A 283 -5.32 -7.83 17.54
CA THR A 283 -4.32 -6.73 17.56
C THR A 283 -4.91 -5.38 17.15
#